data_600ae0c719b80efde382c5e147ea6598
#
_entry.id   600ae0c719b80efde382c5e147ea6598
#
_cell.length_a   1.000
_cell.length_b   1.000
_cell.length_c   1.000
_cell.angle_alpha   90.00
_cell.angle_beta   90.00
_cell.angle_gamma   90.00
#
_symmetry.space_group_name_H-M   'P 1'
#
loop_
_entity.id
_entity.type
_entity.pdbx_description
1 polymer ?
#
loop_
_entity_poly.entity_id
_entity_poly.type
_entity_poly.pdbx_seq_one_letter_code
_entity_poly.pdbx_strand_id
1 'polypeptide(L)'
;QGIGEKASSVEEAISASYAKEVFDAFVLPTVIEKNGETHLISDGDACIFFNFRPDRAREICHCFCDDDFSFFNRGARKEVYFVCFTDYDPTIPNKEVAFHKEEISNTYGEYLSSLGKTQLRIAETEKYAHVTFFFNGGKEEPFSGEDRILVPSPKDVATYDLKPEMSCYTVTEKLTEAIRSGKYDAIVANFANPDMVG
;
A
#
# COMPACT_ATOMS: atom_id res chain seq x y z
N GLN A 1 -8.31 20.54 -4.90
CA GLN A 1 -8.89 21.63 -4.07
C GLN A 1 -8.15 22.95 -4.22
N GLY A 2 -6.95 23.00 -4.79
CA GLY A 2 -6.15 24.23 -4.87
C GLY A 2 -5.66 24.73 -3.52
N ILE A 3 -5.54 23.85 -2.54
CA ILE A 3 -5.07 24.15 -1.18
C ILE A 3 -3.69 23.55 -0.99
N GLY A 4 -2.71 24.37 -0.62
CA GLY A 4 -1.33 23.96 -0.43
C GLY A 4 -0.36 25.13 -0.56
N GLU A 5 0.93 24.87 -0.45
CA GLU A 5 1.96 25.83 -0.83
C GLU A 5 1.83 26.17 -2.32
N LYS A 6 2.39 27.27 -2.77
CA LYS A 6 2.33 27.70 -4.18
C LYS A 6 3.72 27.71 -4.79
N ALA A 7 3.82 27.26 -6.01
CA ALA A 7 5.02 27.35 -6.84
C ALA A 7 4.65 27.57 -8.32
N SER A 8 5.58 28.11 -9.10
CA SER A 8 5.38 28.34 -10.54
C SER A 8 5.72 27.10 -11.39
N SER A 9 6.46 26.15 -10.82
CA SER A 9 6.81 24.88 -11.45
C SER A 9 7.02 23.75 -10.42
N VAL A 10 7.05 22.53 -10.92
CA VAL A 10 7.33 21.35 -10.08
C VAL A 10 8.74 21.39 -9.52
N GLU A 11 9.71 21.82 -10.33
CA GLU A 11 11.12 21.95 -9.94
C GLU A 11 11.29 22.98 -8.81
N GLU A 12 10.59 24.12 -8.90
CA GLU A 12 10.58 25.12 -7.84
C GLU A 12 9.97 24.55 -6.55
N ALA A 13 8.84 23.86 -6.64
CA ALA A 13 8.18 23.24 -5.50
C ALA A 13 9.10 22.26 -4.76
N ILE A 14 9.75 21.36 -5.49
CA ILE A 14 10.67 20.36 -4.93
C ILE A 14 11.91 21.06 -4.33
N SER A 15 12.51 21.98 -5.07
CA SER A 15 13.70 22.71 -4.59
C SER A 15 13.41 23.51 -3.31
N ALA A 16 12.25 24.17 -3.24
CA ALA A 16 11.82 24.90 -2.06
C ALA A 16 11.56 23.99 -0.85
N SER A 17 11.03 22.79 -1.07
CA SER A 17 10.84 21.78 -0.03
C SER A 17 12.19 21.26 0.48
N TYR A 18 13.10 20.89 -0.42
CA TYR A 18 14.43 20.39 -0.07
C TYR A 18 15.29 21.44 0.64
N ALA A 19 15.13 22.71 0.30
CA ALA A 19 15.80 23.81 1.01
C ALA A 19 15.32 23.96 2.47
N LYS A 20 14.14 23.40 2.80
CA LYS A 20 13.60 23.33 4.18
C LYS A 20 13.91 21.98 4.84
N GLU A 21 14.77 21.16 4.25
CA GLU A 21 15.10 19.79 4.70
C GLU A 21 13.87 18.84 4.76
N VAL A 22 12.85 19.09 3.91
CA VAL A 22 11.66 18.28 3.76
C VAL A 22 11.76 17.51 2.45
N PHE A 23 12.04 16.20 2.52
CA PHE A 23 12.39 15.37 1.39
C PHE A 23 11.30 14.34 1.05
N ASP A 24 11.24 13.93 -0.21
CA ASP A 24 10.53 12.77 -0.75
C ASP A 24 9.08 12.63 -0.25
N ALA A 25 8.79 11.63 0.56
CA ALA A 25 7.42 11.34 1.04
C ALA A 25 6.85 12.41 2.00
N PHE A 26 7.68 13.32 2.48
CA PHE A 26 7.28 14.40 3.40
C PHE A 26 7.00 15.73 2.69
N VAL A 27 7.25 15.82 1.38
CA VAL A 27 6.94 17.03 0.59
C VAL A 27 5.45 17.37 0.73
N LEU A 28 5.18 18.59 1.15
CA LEU A 28 3.81 19.05 1.39
C LEU A 28 3.06 19.27 0.07
N PRO A 29 1.72 19.14 0.07
CA PRO A 29 0.90 19.47 -1.08
C PRO A 29 1.19 20.87 -1.61
N THR A 30 1.54 20.96 -2.89
CA THR A 30 1.89 22.22 -3.54
C THR A 30 1.03 22.45 -4.78
N VAL A 31 0.46 23.62 -4.91
CA VAL A 31 -0.34 24.04 -6.07
C VAL A 31 0.59 24.72 -7.07
N ILE A 32 0.66 24.18 -8.27
CA ILE A 32 1.42 24.80 -9.35
C ILE A 32 0.54 25.86 -10.00
N GLU A 33 0.99 27.11 -9.92
CA GLU A 33 0.31 28.27 -10.50
C GLU A 33 1.21 28.86 -11.60
N LYS A 34 0.75 28.81 -12.84
CA LYS A 34 1.47 29.35 -13.99
C LYS A 34 0.70 30.50 -14.59
N ASN A 35 1.32 31.69 -14.69
CA ASN A 35 0.69 32.92 -15.21
C ASN A 35 -0.60 33.33 -14.49
N GLY A 36 -0.72 33.04 -13.19
CA GLY A 36 -1.92 33.31 -12.40
C GLY A 36 -3.06 32.30 -12.59
N GLU A 37 -2.83 31.21 -13.33
CA GLU A 37 -3.80 30.14 -13.57
C GLU A 37 -3.39 28.87 -12.84
N THR A 38 -4.38 28.21 -12.24
CA THR A 38 -4.24 26.87 -11.64
C THR A 38 -5.14 25.90 -12.39
N HIS A 39 -4.61 24.75 -12.75
CA HIS A 39 -5.38 23.69 -13.41
C HIS A 39 -5.81 22.66 -12.36
N LEU A 40 -6.99 22.91 -11.76
CA LEU A 40 -7.59 22.01 -10.79
C LEU A 40 -8.53 21.01 -11.47
N ILE A 41 -8.66 19.85 -10.85
CA ILE A 41 -9.63 18.84 -11.30
C ILE A 41 -11.06 19.38 -11.12
N SER A 42 -11.85 19.32 -12.16
CA SER A 42 -13.21 19.83 -12.26
C SER A 42 -14.21 18.74 -12.65
N ASP A 43 -15.49 19.01 -12.44
CA ASP A 43 -16.55 18.10 -12.89
C ASP A 43 -16.48 17.94 -14.42
N GLY A 44 -16.60 16.70 -14.87
CA GLY A 44 -16.48 16.32 -16.30
C GLY A 44 -15.07 15.99 -16.77
N ASP A 45 -14.04 16.19 -15.92
CA ASP A 45 -12.67 15.78 -16.26
C ASP A 45 -12.53 14.26 -16.29
N ALA A 46 -11.58 13.77 -17.11
CA ALA A 46 -11.14 12.39 -17.12
C ALA A 46 -9.85 12.24 -16.29
N CYS A 47 -9.85 11.33 -15.33
CA CYS A 47 -8.71 11.03 -14.48
C CYS A 47 -8.26 9.60 -14.70
N ILE A 48 -7.01 9.39 -15.12
CA ILE A 48 -6.38 8.08 -15.21
C ILE A 48 -5.41 7.93 -14.06
N PHE A 49 -5.70 7.00 -13.13
CA PHE A 49 -4.81 6.68 -12.04
C PHE A 49 -3.88 5.55 -12.47
N PHE A 50 -2.66 5.90 -12.82
CA PHE A 50 -1.73 5.07 -13.59
C PHE A 50 -0.91 4.06 -12.76
N ASN A 51 -1.13 3.96 -11.45
CA ASN A 51 -0.43 3.00 -10.60
C ASN A 51 -0.91 1.57 -10.88
N PHE A 52 0.01 0.61 -10.97
CA PHE A 52 -0.35 -0.81 -11.07
C PHE A 52 -0.40 -1.52 -9.71
N ARG A 53 0.28 -0.99 -8.68
CA ARG A 53 0.22 -1.53 -7.31
C ARG A 53 -1.01 -1.02 -6.57
N PRO A 54 -1.81 -1.92 -5.93
CA PRO A 54 -3.09 -1.53 -5.31
C PRO A 54 -2.97 -0.97 -3.89
N ASP A 55 -1.91 -1.29 -3.15
CA ASP A 55 -1.79 -1.10 -1.69
C ASP A 55 -2.22 0.29 -1.22
N ARG A 56 -1.53 1.36 -1.62
CA ARG A 56 -1.89 2.75 -1.28
C ARG A 56 -2.73 3.45 -2.36
N ALA A 57 -2.78 2.88 -3.58
CA ALA A 57 -3.58 3.43 -4.66
C ALA A 57 -5.07 3.51 -4.32
N ARG A 58 -5.60 2.50 -3.60
CA ARG A 58 -6.99 2.46 -3.17
C ARG A 58 -7.39 3.66 -2.31
N GLU A 59 -6.50 4.19 -1.46
CA GLU A 59 -6.81 5.35 -0.60
C GLU A 59 -7.17 6.60 -1.43
N ILE A 60 -6.40 6.89 -2.46
CA ILE A 60 -6.69 8.00 -3.39
C ILE A 60 -7.93 7.73 -4.22
N CYS A 61 -8.14 6.47 -4.67
CA CYS A 61 -9.34 6.12 -5.42
C CYS A 61 -10.60 6.31 -4.60
N HIS A 62 -10.63 5.89 -3.33
CA HIS A 62 -11.73 6.17 -2.42
C HIS A 62 -11.98 7.67 -2.26
N CYS A 63 -10.92 8.48 -2.16
CA CYS A 63 -11.06 9.93 -2.07
C CYS A 63 -11.81 10.56 -3.27
N PHE A 64 -11.62 10.03 -4.49
CA PHE A 64 -12.30 10.53 -5.68
C PHE A 64 -13.66 9.87 -5.92
N CYS A 65 -13.78 8.59 -5.63
CA CYS A 65 -14.86 7.75 -6.11
C CYS A 65 -16.00 7.55 -5.10
N ASP A 66 -15.71 7.53 -3.79
CA ASP A 66 -16.75 7.28 -2.79
C ASP A 66 -17.75 8.44 -2.72
N ASP A 67 -19.04 8.12 -2.62
CA ASP A 67 -20.06 9.12 -2.35
C ASP A 67 -19.96 9.58 -0.90
N ASP A 68 -19.84 8.65 0.05
CA ASP A 68 -19.75 8.87 1.49
C ASP A 68 -18.30 8.78 2.00
N PHE A 69 -17.47 9.75 1.62
CA PHE A 69 -16.07 9.80 2.06
C PHE A 69 -15.92 10.63 3.35
N SER A 70 -15.39 10.02 4.42
CA SER A 70 -15.33 10.61 5.76
C SER A 70 -13.93 10.75 6.38
N PHE A 71 -12.87 10.29 5.71
CA PHE A 71 -11.51 10.29 6.27
C PHE A 71 -10.92 11.69 6.47
N PHE A 72 -11.30 12.62 5.61
CA PHE A 72 -10.98 14.05 5.76
C PHE A 72 -11.98 14.90 4.97
N ASN A 73 -12.02 16.21 5.23
CA ASN A 73 -12.91 17.11 4.51
C ASN A 73 -12.36 17.40 3.09
N ARG A 74 -12.82 16.63 2.10
CA ARG A 74 -12.51 16.88 0.68
C ARG A 74 -13.39 17.93 0.01
N GLY A 75 -14.43 18.43 0.71
CA GLY A 75 -15.51 19.20 0.10
C GLY A 75 -16.46 18.32 -0.72
N ALA A 76 -17.22 18.91 -1.63
CA ALA A 76 -18.07 18.17 -2.54
C ALA A 76 -17.25 17.25 -3.46
N ARG A 77 -17.74 16.00 -3.68
CA ARG A 77 -17.13 15.11 -4.64
C ARG A 77 -17.16 15.75 -6.04
N LYS A 78 -16.07 15.62 -6.76
CA LYS A 78 -16.03 15.99 -8.18
C LYS A 78 -16.53 14.83 -9.03
N GLU A 79 -17.43 15.11 -9.96
CA GLU A 79 -17.94 14.12 -10.91
C GLU A 79 -16.96 13.95 -12.08
N VAL A 80 -15.93 13.17 -11.85
CA VAL A 80 -14.89 12.88 -12.85
C VAL A 80 -15.12 11.49 -13.46
N TYR A 81 -14.71 11.30 -14.70
CA TYR A 81 -14.56 9.96 -15.30
C TYR A 81 -13.27 9.34 -14.79
N PHE A 82 -13.37 8.48 -13.76
CA PHE A 82 -12.19 7.95 -13.07
C PHE A 82 -11.84 6.55 -13.56
N VAL A 83 -10.64 6.39 -14.09
CA VAL A 83 -10.11 5.12 -14.58
C VAL A 83 -8.96 4.66 -13.70
N CYS A 84 -9.13 3.54 -13.01
CA CYS A 84 -8.08 2.81 -12.33
C CYS A 84 -7.27 2.01 -13.35
N PHE A 85 -5.94 2.03 -13.25
CA PHE A 85 -5.09 1.25 -14.14
C PHE A 85 -5.36 -0.25 -14.02
N THR A 86 -5.60 -0.74 -12.79
CA THR A 86 -5.97 -2.14 -12.52
C THR A 86 -7.02 -2.22 -11.40
N ASP A 87 -7.51 -3.41 -11.11
CA ASP A 87 -8.42 -3.67 -9.99
C ASP A 87 -7.68 -3.46 -8.66
N TYR A 88 -7.89 -2.30 -8.02
CA TYR A 88 -7.29 -1.98 -6.73
C TYR A 88 -8.10 -2.54 -5.58
N ASP A 89 -9.42 -2.29 -5.61
CA ASP A 89 -10.36 -2.71 -4.59
C ASP A 89 -11.76 -2.82 -5.22
N PRO A 90 -12.46 -3.96 -5.06
CA PRO A 90 -13.79 -4.14 -5.63
C PRO A 90 -14.85 -3.24 -5.00
N THR A 91 -14.61 -2.74 -3.79
CA THR A 91 -15.57 -1.89 -3.05
C THR A 91 -15.60 -0.44 -3.53
N ILE A 92 -14.59 0.01 -4.28
CA ILE A 92 -14.54 1.39 -4.80
C ILE A 92 -15.66 1.57 -5.84
N PRO A 93 -16.62 2.49 -5.61
CA PRO A 93 -17.68 2.80 -6.57
C PRO A 93 -17.18 3.76 -7.67
N ASN A 94 -18.05 4.11 -8.61
CA ASN A 94 -17.85 5.22 -9.57
C ASN A 94 -16.48 5.22 -10.29
N LYS A 95 -16.00 4.03 -10.66
CA LYS A 95 -14.73 3.86 -11.38
C LYS A 95 -14.88 2.94 -12.58
N GLU A 96 -13.98 3.11 -13.53
CA GLU A 96 -13.67 2.14 -14.56
C GLU A 96 -12.31 1.48 -14.30
N VAL A 97 -12.04 0.35 -14.91
CA VAL A 97 -10.76 -0.38 -14.81
C VAL A 97 -10.21 -0.63 -16.20
N ALA A 98 -8.96 -0.18 -16.45
CA ALA A 98 -8.32 -0.33 -17.74
C ALA A 98 -7.86 -1.78 -17.99
N PHE A 99 -7.28 -2.41 -16.96
CA PHE A 99 -6.72 -3.77 -17.04
C PHE A 99 -7.17 -4.58 -15.83
N HIS A 100 -8.09 -5.51 -16.07
CA HIS A 100 -8.53 -6.42 -15.01
C HIS A 100 -7.42 -7.41 -14.65
N LYS A 101 -7.34 -7.75 -13.36
CA LYS A 101 -6.43 -8.79 -12.89
C LYS A 101 -6.95 -10.16 -13.33
N GLU A 102 -6.05 -10.97 -13.83
CA GLU A 102 -6.31 -12.40 -13.98
C GLU A 102 -6.27 -13.08 -12.60
N GLU A 103 -7.21 -13.96 -12.35
CA GLU A 103 -7.18 -14.78 -11.14
C GLU A 103 -6.03 -15.78 -11.21
N ILE A 104 -5.12 -15.71 -10.24
CA ILE A 104 -4.04 -16.67 -10.11
C ILE A 104 -4.57 -17.86 -9.29
N SER A 105 -4.61 -19.03 -9.91
CA SER A 105 -4.97 -20.29 -9.27
C SER A 105 -3.74 -21.18 -9.04
N ASN A 106 -3.88 -22.18 -8.19
CA ASN A 106 -2.83 -23.13 -7.86
C ASN A 106 -1.56 -22.46 -7.31
N THR A 107 -1.76 -21.45 -6.46
CA THR A 107 -0.67 -20.82 -5.72
C THR A 107 -0.02 -21.83 -4.77
N TYR A 108 1.20 -21.53 -4.32
CA TYR A 108 1.92 -22.41 -3.38
C TYR A 108 1.09 -22.73 -2.12
N GLY A 109 0.43 -21.71 -1.53
CA GLY A 109 -0.42 -21.90 -0.36
C GLY A 109 -1.64 -22.75 -0.64
N GLU A 110 -2.28 -22.57 -1.79
CA GLU A 110 -3.42 -23.36 -2.24
C GLU A 110 -3.02 -24.83 -2.49
N TYR A 111 -1.88 -25.05 -3.12
CA TYR A 111 -1.36 -26.39 -3.36
C TYR A 111 -1.04 -27.13 -2.05
N LEU A 112 -0.35 -26.50 -1.10
CA LEU A 112 -0.10 -27.08 0.22
C LEU A 112 -1.41 -27.44 0.95
N SER A 113 -2.38 -26.54 0.89
CA SER A 113 -3.71 -26.74 1.48
C SER A 113 -4.41 -27.98 0.85
N SER A 114 -4.34 -28.12 -0.47
CA SER A 114 -4.93 -29.29 -1.18
C SER A 114 -4.32 -30.63 -0.78
N LEU A 115 -3.07 -30.61 -0.30
CA LEU A 115 -2.37 -31.78 0.23
C LEU A 115 -2.59 -31.99 1.74
N GLY A 116 -3.44 -31.17 2.38
CA GLY A 116 -3.67 -31.21 3.83
C GLY A 116 -2.46 -30.81 4.67
N LYS A 117 -1.51 -30.02 4.09
CA LYS A 117 -0.30 -29.57 4.74
C LYS A 117 -0.54 -28.33 5.57
N THR A 118 0.18 -28.20 6.68
CA THR A 118 0.16 -27.03 7.56
C THR A 118 1.23 -26.02 7.15
N GLN A 119 0.89 -24.74 7.19
CA GLN A 119 1.77 -23.67 6.76
C GLN A 119 1.66 -22.43 7.65
N LEU A 120 2.77 -21.71 7.80
CA LEU A 120 2.83 -20.45 8.53
C LEU A 120 3.29 -19.33 7.60
N ARG A 121 2.63 -18.16 7.72
CA ARG A 121 3.08 -16.86 7.19
C ARG A 121 3.49 -15.98 8.35
N ILE A 122 4.70 -15.43 8.32
CA ILE A 122 5.19 -14.53 9.37
C ILE A 122 5.98 -13.38 8.78
N ALA A 123 5.62 -12.17 9.15
CA ALA A 123 6.35 -10.95 8.86
C ALA A 123 5.95 -9.82 9.82
N GLU A 124 6.71 -8.75 9.81
CA GLU A 124 6.27 -7.51 10.44
C GLU A 124 5.36 -6.69 9.51
N THR A 125 4.69 -5.65 10.04
CA THR A 125 3.61 -4.91 9.35
C THR A 125 3.94 -4.54 7.91
N GLU A 126 5.13 -4.00 7.65
CA GLU A 126 5.54 -3.50 6.32
C GLU A 126 5.60 -4.61 5.26
N LYS A 127 5.82 -5.85 5.67
CA LYS A 127 5.95 -7.01 4.77
C LYS A 127 4.88 -8.09 4.98
N TYR A 128 3.90 -7.85 5.84
CA TYR A 128 2.86 -8.84 6.12
C TYR A 128 2.01 -9.17 4.89
N ALA A 129 1.56 -8.16 4.16
CA ALA A 129 0.80 -8.35 2.93
C ALA A 129 1.59 -9.12 1.86
N HIS A 130 2.92 -9.00 1.87
CA HIS A 130 3.79 -9.70 0.90
C HIS A 130 3.81 -11.21 1.11
N VAL A 131 3.73 -11.68 2.36
CA VAL A 131 3.70 -13.12 2.68
C VAL A 131 2.28 -13.67 2.81
N THR A 132 1.24 -12.84 2.76
CA THR A 132 -0.18 -13.21 2.85
C THR A 132 -0.90 -12.92 1.55
N PHE A 133 -1.51 -11.76 1.42
CA PHE A 133 -2.33 -11.37 0.27
C PHE A 133 -1.64 -11.56 -1.08
N PHE A 134 -0.44 -10.98 -1.26
CA PHE A 134 0.27 -11.08 -2.54
C PHE A 134 0.79 -12.50 -2.81
N PHE A 135 1.30 -13.17 -1.78
CA PHE A 135 1.79 -14.55 -1.90
C PHE A 135 0.66 -15.54 -2.21
N ASN A 136 -0.56 -15.24 -1.76
CA ASN A 136 -1.76 -16.03 -2.01
C ASN A 136 -2.50 -15.61 -3.30
N GLY A 137 -1.84 -14.88 -4.21
CA GLY A 137 -2.41 -14.50 -5.49
C GLY A 137 -3.53 -13.48 -5.41
N GLY A 138 -3.53 -12.63 -4.35
CA GLY A 138 -4.52 -11.59 -4.13
C GLY A 138 -5.74 -12.06 -3.30
N LYS A 139 -5.65 -13.21 -2.63
CA LYS A 139 -6.69 -13.70 -1.71
C LYS A 139 -6.39 -13.26 -0.28
N GLU A 140 -7.33 -12.55 0.35
CA GLU A 140 -7.21 -12.11 1.75
C GLU A 140 -7.38 -13.27 2.73
N GLU A 141 -8.32 -14.16 2.47
CA GLU A 141 -8.62 -15.28 3.35
C GLU A 141 -7.47 -16.30 3.37
N PRO A 142 -7.07 -16.77 4.57
CA PRO A 142 -6.09 -17.83 4.68
C PRO A 142 -6.62 -19.15 4.09
N PHE A 143 -5.73 -19.91 3.49
CA PHE A 143 -6.05 -21.26 3.04
C PHE A 143 -6.21 -22.20 4.25
N SER A 144 -6.91 -23.32 4.05
CA SER A 144 -6.99 -24.36 5.09
C SER A 144 -5.59 -24.83 5.51
N GLY A 145 -5.33 -24.85 6.82
CA GLY A 145 -4.00 -25.18 7.36
C GLY A 145 -2.99 -24.02 7.34
N GLU A 146 -3.39 -22.82 6.92
CA GLU A 146 -2.55 -21.61 6.95
C GLU A 146 -2.77 -20.80 8.22
N ASP A 147 -1.72 -20.70 9.04
CA ASP A 147 -1.65 -19.77 10.16
C ASP A 147 -0.87 -18.51 9.77
N ARG A 148 -1.18 -17.39 10.43
CA ARG A 148 -0.54 -16.11 10.18
C ARG A 148 -0.07 -15.47 11.47
N ILE A 149 1.17 -14.97 11.50
CA ILE A 149 1.74 -14.18 12.60
C ILE A 149 2.14 -12.82 12.07
N LEU A 150 1.44 -11.78 12.52
CA LEU A 150 1.80 -10.39 12.30
C LEU A 150 2.62 -9.88 13.49
N VAL A 151 3.80 -9.34 13.23
CA VAL A 151 4.60 -8.60 14.21
C VAL A 151 4.46 -7.11 13.90
N PRO A 152 4.07 -6.25 14.85
CA PRO A 152 4.02 -4.82 14.59
C PRO A 152 5.39 -4.25 14.24
N SER A 153 5.49 -3.46 13.15
CA SER A 153 6.67 -2.66 12.87
C SER A 153 6.80 -1.50 13.86
N PRO A 154 8.02 -0.98 14.11
CA PRO A 154 8.24 0.14 15.02
C PRO A 154 7.42 1.37 14.62
N LYS A 155 6.85 2.06 15.62
CA LYS A 155 6.12 3.33 15.46
C LYS A 155 6.75 4.47 16.26
N ASP A 156 7.87 4.20 16.90
CA ASP A 156 8.62 5.08 17.77
C ASP A 156 9.71 5.89 17.03
N VAL A 157 9.86 5.67 15.72
CA VAL A 157 10.79 6.39 14.84
C VAL A 157 10.06 6.93 13.62
N ALA A 158 10.54 8.04 13.09
CA ALA A 158 9.95 8.66 11.89
C ALA A 158 10.30 7.88 10.61
N THR A 159 11.52 7.36 10.54
CA THR A 159 12.06 6.57 9.43
C THR A 159 12.86 5.39 9.97
N TYR A 160 12.90 4.28 9.24
CA TYR A 160 13.49 3.03 9.74
C TYR A 160 15.03 3.01 9.73
N ASP A 161 15.70 3.94 9.05
CA ASP A 161 17.13 4.15 9.18
C ASP A 161 17.58 4.53 10.60
N LEU A 162 16.66 5.14 11.38
CA LEU A 162 16.86 5.45 12.79
C LEU A 162 16.72 4.20 13.72
N LYS A 163 16.18 3.11 13.20
CA LYS A 163 16.00 1.83 13.89
C LYS A 163 16.13 0.67 12.89
N PRO A 164 17.35 0.45 12.35
CA PRO A 164 17.55 -0.46 11.22
C PRO A 164 17.23 -1.92 11.50
N GLU A 165 17.26 -2.35 12.76
CA GLU A 165 16.80 -3.68 13.16
C GLU A 165 15.28 -3.85 13.05
N MET A 166 14.51 -2.75 13.00
CA MET A 166 13.05 -2.77 12.98
C MET A 166 12.47 -3.76 14.03
N SER A 167 11.70 -4.74 13.61
CA SER A 167 11.15 -5.78 14.49
C SER A 167 11.77 -7.17 14.26
N CYS A 168 12.96 -7.24 13.63
CA CYS A 168 13.55 -8.51 13.22
C CYS A 168 13.83 -9.46 14.40
N TYR A 169 14.17 -8.96 15.58
CA TYR A 169 14.40 -9.81 16.76
C TYR A 169 13.10 -10.52 17.21
N THR A 170 11.98 -9.79 17.26
CA THR A 170 10.68 -10.38 17.59
C THR A 170 10.19 -11.36 16.52
N VAL A 171 10.42 -11.03 15.23
CA VAL A 171 10.12 -11.96 14.13
C VAL A 171 10.96 -13.23 14.28
N THR A 172 12.26 -13.11 14.59
CA THR A 172 13.17 -14.23 14.79
C THR A 172 12.76 -15.12 15.94
N GLU A 173 12.38 -14.53 17.09
CA GLU A 173 11.89 -15.27 18.26
C GLU A 173 10.68 -16.12 17.91
N LYS A 174 9.63 -15.50 17.37
CA LYS A 174 8.39 -16.20 16.97
C LYS A 174 8.62 -17.22 15.87
N LEU A 175 9.47 -16.94 14.90
CA LEU A 175 9.86 -17.88 13.85
C LEU A 175 10.57 -19.09 14.44
N THR A 176 11.51 -18.88 15.37
CA THR A 176 12.26 -19.94 16.04
C THR A 176 11.33 -20.83 16.87
N GLU A 177 10.38 -20.25 17.60
CA GLU A 177 9.35 -20.98 18.33
C GLU A 177 8.51 -21.83 17.36
N ALA A 178 8.05 -21.25 16.25
CA ALA A 178 7.27 -21.96 15.25
C ALA A 178 8.02 -23.16 14.63
N ILE A 179 9.31 -22.98 14.30
CA ILE A 179 10.16 -24.07 13.80
C ILE A 179 10.31 -25.17 14.86
N ARG A 180 10.62 -24.82 16.09
CA ARG A 180 10.82 -25.79 17.20
C ARG A 180 9.56 -26.54 17.57
N SER A 181 8.40 -25.95 17.35
CA SER A 181 7.11 -26.58 17.64
C SER A 181 6.85 -27.81 16.77
N GLY A 182 7.47 -27.92 15.60
CA GLY A 182 7.21 -28.97 14.61
C GLY A 182 5.79 -28.98 14.05
N LYS A 183 5.02 -27.88 14.28
CA LYS A 183 3.61 -27.79 13.86
C LYS A 183 3.43 -27.64 12.36
N TYR A 184 4.37 -26.99 11.68
CA TYR A 184 4.22 -26.57 10.31
C TYR A 184 5.07 -27.39 9.34
N ASP A 185 4.45 -27.85 8.25
CA ASP A 185 5.15 -28.50 7.13
C ASP A 185 5.95 -27.46 6.31
N ALA A 186 5.45 -26.22 6.23
CA ALA A 186 6.09 -25.13 5.51
C ALA A 186 5.96 -23.79 6.28
N ILE A 187 7.00 -22.95 6.22
CA ILE A 187 7.00 -21.62 6.81
C ILE A 187 7.53 -20.63 5.78
N VAL A 188 6.77 -19.54 5.57
CA VAL A 188 7.16 -18.40 4.75
C VAL A 188 7.35 -17.20 5.66
N ALA A 189 8.57 -16.71 5.74
CA ALA A 189 8.95 -15.56 6.56
C ALA A 189 9.52 -14.44 5.68
N ASN A 190 9.26 -13.19 6.03
CA ASN A 190 9.89 -12.04 5.41
C ASN A 190 10.46 -11.11 6.48
N PHE A 191 11.75 -10.78 6.35
CA PHE A 191 12.44 -9.77 7.15
C PHE A 191 12.48 -8.45 6.38
N ALA A 192 11.87 -7.43 6.93
CA ALA A 192 11.65 -6.16 6.24
C ALA A 192 12.91 -5.30 6.08
N ASN A 193 13.88 -5.47 6.97
CA ASN A 193 15.07 -4.61 7.08
C ASN A 193 15.81 -4.36 5.75
N PRO A 194 16.16 -5.41 4.95
CA PRO A 194 16.96 -5.19 3.74
C PRO A 194 16.26 -4.34 2.68
N ASP A 195 14.94 -4.33 2.69
CA ASP A 195 14.15 -3.54 1.73
C ASP A 195 13.79 -2.15 2.27
N MET A 196 13.58 -2.05 3.59
CA MET A 196 13.07 -0.80 4.20
C MET A 196 14.19 0.15 4.64
N VAL A 197 15.39 -0.36 4.88
CA VAL A 197 16.54 0.43 5.36
C VAL A 197 17.58 0.62 4.25
N GLY A 198 17.68 -0.30 3.31
CA GLY A 198 18.60 -0.24 2.15
C GLY A 198 19.84 -1.08 2.34
#